data_b92fd0985af3e0fc39eafcbce2148051
#
_entry.id   b92fd0985af3e0fc39eafcbce2148051
#
_cell.length_a   1.000
_cell.length_b   1.000
_cell.length_c   1.000
_cell.angle_alpha   90.00
_cell.angle_beta   90.00
_cell.angle_gamma   90.00
#
_symmetry.space_group_name_H-M   'P 1'
#
loop_
_entity.id
_entity.type
_entity.pdbx_description
1 polymer ?
#
loop_
_entity_poly.entity_id
_entity_poly.type
_entity_poly.pdbx_seq_one_letter_code
_entity_poly.pdbx_strand_id
1 'polypeptide(L)'
;YKGADPVQWMGKKVMPSILTAFKENGYDPYEASKDKEAGFDYIVAFDGNVFHIATDLSFIKSDHKIYGIGSGGAYALGYLYDRVGRLTVGNVEQHAEKAVQIASMLDINTCPPIQLVTQRREY
;
A
#
# COMPACT_ATOMS: atom_id res chain seq x y z
N TYR A 1 -11.03 -5.90 13.03
CA TYR A 1 -9.90 -6.82 13.25
C TYR A 1 -9.68 -7.01 14.75
N LYS A 2 -9.71 -8.23 15.22
CA LYS A 2 -9.61 -8.56 16.65
C LYS A 2 -8.47 -9.55 16.93
N GLY A 3 -7.28 -9.34 16.36
CA GLY A 3 -6.12 -10.20 16.57
C GLY A 3 -6.17 -11.56 15.86
N ALA A 4 -7.06 -11.73 14.89
CA ALA A 4 -7.08 -12.89 14.01
C ALA A 4 -5.84 -12.93 13.10
N ASP A 5 -5.64 -14.03 12.38
CA ASP A 5 -4.61 -14.08 11.34
C ASP A 5 -4.90 -12.97 10.31
N PRO A 6 -3.97 -12.01 10.11
CA PRO A 6 -4.22 -10.88 9.22
C PRO A 6 -4.44 -11.27 7.77
N VAL A 7 -3.78 -12.32 7.27
CA VAL A 7 -3.97 -12.83 5.90
C VAL A 7 -5.38 -13.42 5.74
N GLN A 8 -5.83 -14.23 6.69
CA GLN A 8 -7.19 -14.77 6.68
C GLN A 8 -8.24 -13.66 6.77
N TRP A 9 -7.99 -12.66 7.60
CA TRP A 9 -8.91 -11.52 7.74
C TRP A 9 -9.01 -10.72 6.46
N MET A 10 -7.88 -10.47 5.77
CA MET A 10 -7.88 -9.87 4.44
C MET A 10 -8.74 -10.65 3.46
N GLY A 11 -8.52 -11.95 3.32
CA GLY A 11 -9.22 -12.78 2.35
C GLY A 11 -10.71 -12.97 2.64
N LYS A 12 -11.09 -13.05 3.92
CA LYS A 12 -12.47 -13.35 4.33
C LYS A 12 -13.34 -12.12 4.55
N LYS A 13 -12.75 -10.98 4.91
CA LYS A 13 -13.49 -9.77 5.30
C LYS A 13 -13.17 -8.57 4.43
N VAL A 14 -11.90 -8.23 4.25
CA VAL A 14 -11.52 -7.00 3.55
C VAL A 14 -11.76 -7.12 2.05
N MET A 15 -11.26 -8.16 1.41
CA MET A 15 -11.41 -8.33 -0.04
C MET A 15 -12.86 -8.44 -0.49
N PRO A 16 -13.73 -9.24 0.15
CA PRO A 16 -15.15 -9.24 -0.19
C PRO A 16 -15.84 -7.89 -0.02
N SER A 17 -15.47 -7.13 1.00
CA SER A 17 -16.03 -5.79 1.25
C SER A 17 -15.60 -4.80 0.17
N ILE A 18 -14.35 -4.83 -0.26
CA ILE A 18 -13.84 -4.00 -1.37
C ILE A 18 -14.58 -4.35 -2.67
N LEU A 19 -14.71 -5.63 -2.97
CA LEU A 19 -15.40 -6.10 -4.17
C LEU A 19 -16.87 -5.67 -4.19
N THR A 20 -17.56 -5.80 -3.06
CA THR A 20 -18.96 -5.34 -2.91
C THR A 20 -19.06 -3.83 -3.13
N ALA A 21 -18.18 -3.04 -2.52
CA ALA A 21 -18.16 -1.59 -2.68
C ALA A 21 -17.95 -1.16 -4.15
N PHE A 22 -17.07 -1.83 -4.87
CA PHE A 22 -16.86 -1.57 -6.29
C PHE A 22 -18.11 -1.87 -7.12
N LYS A 23 -18.73 -3.03 -6.91
CA LYS A 23 -19.94 -3.43 -7.63
C LYS A 23 -21.12 -2.48 -7.35
N GLU A 24 -21.30 -2.07 -6.10
CA GLU A 24 -22.35 -1.10 -5.72
C GLU A 24 -22.15 0.26 -6.37
N ASN A 25 -20.92 0.63 -6.72
CA ASN A 25 -20.59 1.88 -7.41
C ASN A 25 -20.41 1.72 -8.93
N GLY A 26 -20.87 0.61 -9.49
CA GLY A 26 -20.87 0.38 -10.93
C GLY A 26 -19.53 -0.01 -11.52
N TYR A 27 -18.54 -0.36 -10.69
CA TYR A 27 -17.21 -0.79 -11.13
C TYR A 27 -17.06 -2.31 -11.00
N ASP A 28 -16.74 -2.99 -12.11
CA ASP A 28 -16.43 -4.40 -12.11
C ASP A 28 -14.90 -4.59 -12.23
N PRO A 29 -14.20 -4.97 -11.14
CA PRO A 29 -12.76 -5.17 -11.18
C PRO A 29 -12.32 -6.28 -12.13
N TYR A 30 -13.16 -7.29 -12.33
CA TYR A 30 -12.87 -8.39 -13.24
C TYR A 30 -12.85 -7.92 -14.70
N GLU A 31 -13.84 -7.16 -15.13
CA GLU A 31 -13.87 -6.57 -16.47
C GLU A 31 -12.74 -5.53 -16.65
N ALA A 32 -12.46 -4.72 -15.62
CA ALA A 32 -11.39 -3.75 -15.64
C ALA A 32 -10.00 -4.40 -15.74
N SER A 33 -9.80 -5.60 -15.19
CA SER A 33 -8.52 -6.32 -15.27
C SER A 33 -8.17 -6.78 -16.68
N LYS A 34 -9.13 -6.84 -17.59
CA LYS A 34 -8.91 -7.16 -19.02
C LYS A 34 -8.34 -5.96 -19.78
N ASP A 35 -8.50 -4.75 -19.27
CA ASP A 35 -7.95 -3.53 -19.83
C ASP A 35 -6.63 -3.19 -19.11
N LYS A 36 -5.52 -3.31 -19.83
CA LYS A 36 -4.18 -3.02 -19.27
C LYS A 36 -3.98 -1.57 -18.83
N GLU A 37 -4.82 -0.65 -19.34
CA GLU A 37 -4.78 0.77 -18.99
C GLU A 37 -5.64 1.12 -17.78
N ALA A 38 -6.58 0.26 -17.38
CA ALA A 38 -7.50 0.46 -16.27
C ALA A 38 -7.02 -0.19 -14.95
N GLY A 39 -5.73 -0.43 -14.82
CA GLY A 39 -5.16 -1.05 -13.64
C GLY A 39 -5.17 -0.14 -12.41
N PHE A 40 -5.30 -0.74 -11.24
CA PHE A 40 -5.11 -0.07 -9.97
C PHE A 40 -4.27 -0.93 -9.02
N ASP A 41 -3.56 -0.26 -8.15
CA ASP A 41 -2.86 -0.87 -7.03
C ASP A 41 -3.26 -0.16 -5.75
N TYR A 42 -3.48 -0.93 -4.68
CA TYR A 42 -3.77 -0.38 -3.36
C TYR A 42 -2.81 -0.91 -2.31
N ILE A 43 -2.48 -0.05 -1.35
CA ILE A 43 -1.87 -0.47 -0.09
C ILE A 43 -2.93 -0.40 0.99
N VAL A 44 -3.05 -1.47 1.76
CA VAL A 44 -3.89 -1.53 2.96
C VAL A 44 -2.99 -1.79 4.15
N ALA A 45 -3.04 -0.90 5.12
CA ALA A 45 -2.25 -1.01 6.34
C ALA A 45 -3.17 -1.03 7.57
N PHE A 46 -3.03 -2.05 8.41
CA PHE A 46 -3.75 -2.14 9.67
C PHE A 46 -2.98 -2.97 10.69
N ASP A 47 -3.06 -2.59 11.93
CA ASP A 47 -2.45 -3.30 13.06
C ASP A 47 -0.98 -3.72 12.81
N GLY A 48 -0.19 -2.82 12.22
CA GLY A 48 1.21 -3.06 11.91
C GLY A 48 1.46 -4.03 10.75
N ASN A 49 0.44 -4.38 9.98
CA ASN A 49 0.57 -5.20 8.77
C ASN A 49 0.34 -4.34 7.54
N VAL A 50 1.08 -4.61 6.47
CA VAL A 50 0.97 -3.92 5.18
C VAL A 50 0.68 -4.94 4.10
N PHE A 51 -0.36 -4.70 3.32
CA PHE A 51 -0.76 -5.52 2.19
C PHE A 51 -0.78 -4.70 0.92
N HIS A 52 -0.35 -5.29 -0.17
CA HIS A 52 -0.54 -4.79 -1.52
C HIS A 52 -1.67 -5.56 -2.19
N ILE A 53 -2.65 -4.84 -2.73
CA ILE A 53 -3.73 -5.39 -3.54
C ILE A 53 -3.50 -5.01 -5.00
N ALA A 54 -3.34 -5.99 -5.86
CA ALA A 54 -3.13 -5.79 -7.28
C ALA A 54 -4.45 -5.66 -8.05
N THR A 55 -4.36 -5.26 -9.31
CA THR A 55 -5.49 -5.06 -10.22
C THR A 55 -6.38 -6.29 -10.38
N ASP A 56 -5.82 -7.48 -10.32
CA ASP A 56 -6.53 -8.75 -10.41
C ASP A 56 -7.19 -9.18 -9.08
N LEU A 57 -7.15 -8.31 -8.07
CA LEU A 57 -7.64 -8.54 -6.71
C LEU A 57 -6.85 -9.59 -5.92
N SER A 58 -5.69 -10.01 -6.41
CA SER A 58 -4.73 -10.73 -5.57
C SER A 58 -4.13 -9.80 -4.53
N PHE A 59 -3.69 -10.35 -3.39
CA PHE A 59 -3.02 -9.56 -2.38
C PHE A 59 -1.81 -10.29 -1.81
N ILE A 60 -0.80 -9.50 -1.42
CA ILE A 60 0.44 -9.98 -0.82
C ILE A 60 0.71 -9.20 0.45
N LYS A 61 1.05 -9.91 1.52
CA LYS A 61 1.54 -9.29 2.75
C LYS A 61 3.03 -8.96 2.62
N SER A 62 3.41 -7.73 2.97
CA SER A 62 4.82 -7.34 3.01
C SER A 62 5.53 -7.97 4.20
N ASP A 63 6.64 -8.67 3.96
CA ASP A 63 7.45 -9.28 5.01
C ASP A 63 8.16 -8.24 5.88
N HIS A 64 8.52 -7.12 5.31
CA HIS A 64 9.22 -6.03 6.01
C HIS A 64 8.30 -4.91 6.47
N LYS A 65 6.99 -5.07 6.31
CA LYS A 65 5.98 -4.05 6.67
C LYS A 65 6.19 -2.71 5.96
N ILE A 66 6.85 -2.73 4.81
CA ILE A 66 7.02 -1.60 3.92
C ILE A 66 6.53 -2.00 2.53
N TYR A 67 5.97 -1.04 1.79
CA TYR A 67 5.56 -1.25 0.43
C TYR A 67 5.58 0.06 -0.37
N GLY A 68 5.81 -0.04 -1.66
CA GLY A 68 5.75 1.08 -2.59
C GLY A 68 4.98 0.68 -3.85
N ILE A 69 4.08 1.53 -4.29
CA ILE A 69 3.28 1.34 -5.51
C ILE A 69 3.36 2.58 -6.40
N GLY A 70 2.93 2.43 -7.63
CA GLY A 70 3.02 3.48 -8.64
C GLY A 70 4.39 3.54 -9.32
N SER A 71 4.55 4.45 -10.27
CA SER A 71 5.76 4.60 -11.08
C SER A 71 7.02 4.92 -10.26
N GLY A 72 6.86 5.68 -9.18
CA GLY A 72 7.95 6.01 -8.24
C GLY A 72 8.15 4.98 -7.12
N GLY A 73 7.28 3.97 -7.03
CA GLY A 73 7.26 3.03 -5.91
C GLY A 73 8.56 2.27 -5.71
N ALA A 74 9.20 1.83 -6.79
CA ALA A 74 10.46 1.10 -6.72
C ALA A 74 11.60 1.95 -6.14
N TYR A 75 11.67 3.23 -6.49
CA TYR A 75 12.68 4.15 -5.93
C TYR A 75 12.47 4.38 -4.44
N ALA A 76 11.24 4.65 -4.04
CA ALA A 76 10.89 4.82 -2.62
C ALA A 76 11.17 3.56 -1.81
N LEU A 77 10.81 2.41 -2.35
CA LEU A 77 11.00 1.12 -1.72
C LEU A 77 12.47 0.77 -1.56
N GLY A 78 13.30 1.05 -2.56
CA GLY A 78 14.76 0.84 -2.50
C GLY A 78 15.40 1.62 -1.34
N TYR A 79 15.01 2.87 -1.15
CA TYR A 79 15.45 3.67 -0.02
C TYR A 79 15.02 3.08 1.32
N LEU A 80 13.76 2.64 1.43
CA LEU A 80 13.22 2.08 2.68
C LEU A 80 13.83 0.72 3.01
N TYR A 81 14.09 -0.14 2.03
CA TYR A 81 14.73 -1.43 2.25
C TYR A 81 16.13 -1.31 2.85
N ASP A 82 16.90 -0.33 2.41
CA ASP A 82 18.22 -0.06 3.00
C ASP A 82 18.15 0.30 4.49
N ARG A 83 17.00 0.78 4.94
CA ARG A 83 16.80 1.30 6.29
C ARG A 83 15.83 0.51 7.16
N VAL A 84 15.24 -0.56 6.63
CA VAL A 84 14.16 -1.27 7.33
C VAL A 84 14.54 -1.73 8.74
N GLY A 85 15.75 -2.18 8.94
CA GLY A 85 16.26 -2.61 10.26
C GLY A 85 16.54 -1.46 11.24
N ARG A 86 16.47 -0.20 10.79
CA ARG A 86 16.74 1.01 11.57
C ARG A 86 15.50 1.90 11.73
N LEU A 87 14.37 1.47 11.19
CA LEU A 87 13.12 2.22 11.32
C LEU A 87 12.56 2.07 12.73
N THR A 88 12.19 3.19 13.32
CA THR A 88 11.61 3.29 14.66
C THR A 88 10.37 4.17 14.64
N VAL A 89 9.58 4.13 15.70
CA VAL A 89 8.43 5.03 15.86
C VAL A 89 8.86 6.51 15.77
N GLY A 90 10.08 6.83 16.20
CA GLY A 90 10.59 8.20 16.19
C GLY A 90 11.08 8.70 14.84
N ASN A 91 11.40 7.81 13.89
CA ASN A 91 11.99 8.19 12.60
C ASN A 91 11.23 7.70 11.37
N VAL A 92 10.23 6.83 11.52
CA VAL A 92 9.53 6.22 10.40
C VAL A 92 8.84 7.24 9.49
N GLU A 93 8.23 8.27 10.07
CA GLU A 93 7.57 9.32 9.30
C GLU A 93 8.56 10.09 8.43
N GLN A 94 9.71 10.47 9.00
CA GLN A 94 10.77 11.17 8.29
C GLN A 94 11.33 10.33 7.13
N HIS A 95 11.54 9.03 7.35
CA HIS A 95 12.02 8.12 6.31
C HIS A 95 10.98 7.86 5.24
N ALA A 96 9.71 7.76 5.58
CA ALA A 96 8.62 7.62 4.60
C ALA A 96 8.55 8.84 3.67
N GLU A 97 8.60 10.04 4.23
CA GLU A 97 8.64 11.29 3.47
C GLU A 97 9.89 11.37 2.57
N LYS A 98 11.05 11.04 3.12
CA LYS A 98 12.31 11.02 2.37
C LYS A 98 12.28 10.05 1.21
N ALA A 99 11.69 8.88 1.39
CA ALA A 99 11.52 7.88 0.34
C ALA A 99 10.74 8.45 -0.86
N VAL A 100 9.64 9.15 -0.59
CA VAL A 100 8.82 9.77 -1.64
C VAL A 100 9.53 10.98 -2.27
N GLN A 101 10.30 11.76 -1.49
CA GLN A 101 11.14 12.82 -2.03
C GLN A 101 12.16 12.29 -3.03
N ILE A 102 12.83 11.18 -2.70
CA ILE A 102 13.78 10.52 -3.61
C ILE A 102 13.06 10.04 -4.87
N ALA A 103 11.90 9.41 -4.73
CA ALA A 103 11.10 8.99 -5.87
C ALA A 103 10.73 10.19 -6.77
N SER A 104 10.37 11.33 -6.19
CA SER A 104 10.04 12.54 -6.96
C SER A 104 11.23 13.15 -7.72
N MET A 105 12.45 12.87 -7.28
CA MET A 105 13.66 13.31 -7.97
C MET A 105 14.00 12.42 -9.18
N LEU A 106 13.59 11.15 -9.13
CA LEU A 106 14.00 10.13 -10.11
C LEU A 106 12.88 9.73 -11.07
N ASP A 107 11.64 9.93 -10.70
CA ASP A 107 10.47 9.57 -11.49
C ASP A 107 9.70 10.83 -11.91
N ILE A 108 9.54 11.03 -13.20
CA ILE A 108 8.87 12.22 -13.75
C ILE A 108 7.39 12.29 -13.38
N ASN A 109 6.77 11.16 -13.08
CA ASN A 109 5.35 11.08 -12.71
C ASN A 109 5.09 11.21 -11.21
N THR A 110 6.14 11.30 -10.40
CA THR A 110 6.06 11.49 -8.95
C THR A 110 6.46 12.92 -8.63
N CYS A 111 5.52 13.72 -8.15
CA CYS A 111 5.76 15.14 -7.90
C CYS A 111 5.14 15.60 -6.58
N PRO A 112 5.73 16.67 -5.95
CA PRO A 112 5.11 17.27 -4.78
C PRO A 112 3.75 17.93 -5.11
N PRO A 113 2.86 18.16 -4.10
CA PRO A 113 3.14 18.01 -2.68
C PRO A 113 3.10 16.55 -2.19
N ILE A 114 3.92 16.25 -1.18
CA ILE A 114 3.95 14.94 -0.52
C ILE A 114 2.98 15.00 0.66
N GLN A 115 2.05 14.03 0.69
CA GLN A 115 1.14 13.88 1.81
C GLN A 115 1.62 12.74 2.72
N LEU A 116 1.61 12.99 4.02
CA LEU A 116 1.99 12.02 5.04
C LEU A 116 0.80 11.76 5.96
N VAL A 117 0.43 10.51 6.11
CA VAL A 117 -0.65 10.09 7.01
C VAL A 117 -0.10 9.04 7.97
N THR A 118 -0.36 9.21 9.25
CA THR A 118 0.10 8.30 10.30
C THR A 118 -1.10 7.65 10.99
N GLN A 119 -1.09 6.33 11.04
CA GLN A 119 -1.99 5.55 11.89
C GLN A 119 -1.28 5.27 13.22
N ARG A 120 -1.91 5.61 14.32
CA ARG A 120 -1.42 5.25 15.66
C ARG A 120 -2.32 4.18 16.26
N ARG A 121 -1.70 3.21 16.90
CA ARG A 121 -2.44 2.23 17.71
C ARG A 121 -3.03 2.95 18.92
N GLU A 122 -4.33 2.85 19.07
CA GLU A 122 -4.99 3.20 20.32
C GLU A 122 -4.84 2.01 21.29
N TYR A 123 -4.25 2.26 22.43
CA TYR A 123 -4.09 1.28 23.49
C TYR A 123 -5.21 1.42 24.51
#